data_82ed2fe4312d99ae7bfeb9eb8e96f7cc
#
_entry.id   82ed2fe4312d99ae7bfeb9eb8e96f7cc
#
_cell.length_a   1.000
_cell.length_b   1.000
_cell.length_c   1.000
_cell.angle_alpha   90.00
_cell.angle_beta   90.00
_cell.angle_gamma   90.00
#
_symmetry.space_group_name_H-M   'P 1'
#
loop_
_entity.id
_entity.type
_entity.pdbx_description
1 polymer ?
#
loop_
_entity_poly.entity_id
_entity_poly.type
_entity_poly.pdbx_seq_one_letter_code
_entity_poly.pdbx_strand_id
1 'polypeptide(L)'
;MLRVAVRLVADAGLVAILLFTSAGTLAWWRAWVLLAVLLLIRALGACAVYRVNPALLRERAKFPIHAEQSWNDRLLLLGVLTTGFLGLPVIAGLDVFHWHVLPRPAPVLSATGLVLFALGWSIKNLALRANAFATVVVRLQRERAHAVVDSGVYAVVRHPFYAADPLILVGLGLWLESYAAALCAVIPISLMVIRLHLEERFLRRELPGYKDYTVRVPYRLIPSVW
;
A
#
# COMPACT_ATOMS: atom_id res chain seq x y z
N MET A 1 12.83 -10.97 13.40
CA MET A 1 11.85 -10.01 13.97
C MET A 1 12.43 -8.61 14.16
N LEU A 2 13.62 -8.44 14.78
CA LEU A 2 14.19 -7.09 15.03
C LEU A 2 14.24 -6.21 13.77
N ARG A 3 14.79 -6.70 12.65
CA ARG A 3 14.83 -5.94 11.37
C ARG A 3 13.45 -5.52 10.87
N VAL A 4 12.44 -6.36 11.04
CA VAL A 4 11.05 -6.04 10.65
C VAL A 4 10.50 -4.94 11.57
N ALA A 5 10.68 -5.07 12.89
CA ALA A 5 10.26 -4.04 13.85
C ALA A 5 10.94 -2.69 13.57
N VAL A 6 12.26 -2.69 13.37
CA VAL A 6 13.02 -1.47 13.01
C VAL A 6 12.45 -0.84 11.73
N ARG A 7 12.15 -1.64 10.70
CA ARG A 7 11.55 -1.13 9.46
C ARG A 7 10.17 -0.53 9.68
N LEU A 8 9.31 -1.18 10.48
CA LEU A 8 7.98 -0.65 10.79
C LEU A 8 8.05 0.69 11.52
N VAL A 9 8.94 0.78 12.52
CA VAL A 9 9.16 2.03 13.27
C VAL A 9 9.76 3.10 12.38
N ALA A 10 10.74 2.78 11.54
CA ALA A 10 11.34 3.73 10.61
C ALA A 10 10.33 4.27 9.58
N ASP A 11 9.49 3.41 8.99
CA ASP A 11 8.44 3.83 8.07
C ASP A 11 7.41 4.75 8.75
N ALA A 12 6.97 4.40 9.98
CA ALA A 12 6.03 5.23 10.74
C ALA A 12 6.69 6.54 11.20
N GLY A 13 7.96 6.50 11.60
CA GLY A 13 8.75 7.67 11.95
C GLY A 13 8.90 8.64 10.77
N LEU A 14 9.16 8.12 9.58
CA LEU A 14 9.21 8.94 8.36
C LEU A 14 7.87 9.62 8.09
N VAL A 15 6.75 8.88 8.17
CA VAL A 15 5.40 9.46 8.01
C VAL A 15 5.14 10.52 9.09
N ALA A 16 5.54 10.27 10.35
CA ALA A 16 5.40 11.25 11.44
C ALA A 16 6.20 12.53 11.14
N ILE A 17 7.45 12.41 10.72
CA ILE A 17 8.29 13.56 10.33
C ILE A 17 7.58 14.37 9.24
N LEU A 18 7.10 13.73 8.18
CA LEU A 18 6.44 14.41 7.07
C LEU A 18 5.15 15.12 7.51
N LEU A 19 4.32 14.47 8.34
CA LEU A 19 3.08 15.05 8.86
C LEU A 19 3.35 16.26 9.75
N PHE A 20 4.20 16.11 10.75
CA PHE A 20 4.41 17.16 11.75
C PHE A 20 5.28 18.31 11.26
N THR A 21 6.25 18.07 10.37
CA THR A 21 7.03 19.15 9.77
C THR A 21 6.20 19.97 8.80
N SER A 22 5.34 19.35 7.99
CA SER A 22 4.44 20.06 7.09
C SER A 22 3.30 20.79 7.83
N ALA A 23 2.84 20.26 8.97
CA ALA A 23 1.86 20.93 9.82
C ALA A 23 2.45 22.07 10.67
N GLY A 24 3.75 22.06 10.94
CA GLY A 24 4.43 22.99 11.84
C GLY A 24 4.06 22.81 13.31
N THR A 25 3.41 21.71 13.70
CA THR A 25 2.94 21.45 15.06
C THR A 25 2.85 19.97 15.38
N LEU A 26 3.14 19.60 16.63
CA LEU A 26 2.89 18.26 17.17
C LEU A 26 1.47 18.12 17.75
N ALA A 27 0.72 19.21 17.91
CA ALA A 27 -0.64 19.24 18.45
C ALA A 27 -1.70 18.83 17.41
N TRP A 28 -1.42 17.76 16.66
CA TRP A 28 -2.32 17.21 15.65
C TRP A 28 -2.75 15.80 16.03
N TRP A 29 -3.79 15.68 16.86
CA TRP A 29 -4.25 14.41 17.40
C TRP A 29 -4.60 13.35 16.33
N ARG A 30 -5.15 13.78 15.17
CA ARG A 30 -5.50 12.89 14.07
C ARG A 30 -4.26 12.23 13.46
N ALA A 31 -3.14 12.94 13.36
CA ALA A 31 -1.87 12.38 12.92
C ALA A 31 -1.38 11.30 13.90
N TRP A 32 -1.47 11.54 15.21
CA TRP A 32 -1.10 10.55 16.21
C TRP A 32 -1.97 9.28 16.14
N VAL A 33 -3.30 9.44 15.97
CA VAL A 33 -4.21 8.29 15.80
C VAL A 33 -3.89 7.53 14.52
N LEU A 34 -3.64 8.21 13.40
CA LEU A 34 -3.24 7.57 12.14
C LEU A 34 -1.97 6.71 12.31
N LEU A 35 -0.95 7.27 12.96
CA LEU A 35 0.32 6.59 13.23
C LEU A 35 0.14 5.38 14.16
N ALA A 36 -0.68 5.52 15.20
CA ALA A 36 -1.01 4.42 16.12
C ALA A 36 -1.73 3.28 15.38
N VAL A 37 -2.75 3.60 14.58
CA VAL A 37 -3.50 2.62 13.77
C VAL A 37 -2.58 1.96 12.75
N LEU A 38 -1.73 2.73 12.06
CA LEU A 38 -0.74 2.23 11.09
C LEU A 38 0.20 1.22 11.77
N LEU A 39 0.82 1.60 12.88
CA LEU A 39 1.75 0.73 13.62
C LEU A 39 1.06 -0.54 14.12
N LEU A 40 -0.12 -0.40 14.72
CA LEU A 40 -0.88 -1.53 15.26
C LEU A 40 -1.22 -2.54 14.16
N ILE A 41 -1.85 -2.09 13.07
CA ILE A 41 -2.28 -2.99 11.99
C ILE A 41 -1.08 -3.64 11.31
N ARG A 42 0.00 -2.91 11.06
CA ARG A 42 1.22 -3.47 10.45
C ARG A 42 1.95 -4.42 11.39
N ALA A 43 1.99 -4.15 12.70
CA ALA A 43 2.58 -5.05 13.67
C ALA A 43 1.79 -6.36 13.78
N LEU A 44 0.46 -6.29 13.90
CA LEU A 44 -0.41 -7.47 13.88
C LEU A 44 -0.25 -8.29 12.59
N GLY A 45 -0.21 -7.61 11.45
CA GLY A 45 0.05 -8.23 10.15
C GLY A 45 1.41 -8.91 10.07
N ALA A 46 2.47 -8.24 10.53
CA ALA A 46 3.81 -8.82 10.58
C ALA A 46 3.88 -10.05 11.49
N CYS A 47 3.23 -10.02 12.65
CA CYS A 47 3.13 -11.18 13.54
C CYS A 47 2.37 -12.34 12.88
N ALA A 48 1.27 -12.06 12.19
CA ALA A 48 0.48 -13.07 11.49
C ALA A 48 1.25 -13.70 10.33
N VAL A 49 1.95 -12.89 9.53
CA VAL A 49 2.78 -13.36 8.39
C VAL A 49 4.00 -14.14 8.92
N TYR A 50 4.62 -13.71 10.02
CA TYR A 50 5.76 -14.40 10.59
C TYR A 50 5.45 -15.85 10.98
N ARG A 51 4.24 -16.12 11.48
CA ARG A 51 3.80 -17.48 11.83
C ARG A 51 3.64 -18.40 10.63
N VAL A 52 3.34 -17.84 9.44
CA VAL A 52 3.06 -18.61 8.21
C VAL A 52 4.26 -18.60 7.27
N ASN A 53 4.92 -17.47 7.10
CA ASN A 53 6.00 -17.28 6.12
C ASN A 53 7.06 -16.27 6.59
N PRO A 54 7.96 -16.65 7.49
CA PRO A 54 9.02 -15.76 7.99
C PRO A 54 10.02 -15.35 6.91
N ALA A 55 10.17 -16.15 5.83
CA ALA A 55 11.07 -15.83 4.71
C ALA A 55 10.58 -14.61 3.92
N LEU A 56 9.26 -14.48 3.70
CA LEU A 56 8.69 -13.32 3.03
C LEU A 56 9.00 -12.02 3.75
N LEU A 57 8.89 -11.99 5.10
CA LEU A 57 9.21 -10.80 5.87
C LEU A 57 10.68 -10.40 5.75
N ARG A 58 11.59 -11.38 5.68
CA ARG A 58 13.02 -11.12 5.46
C ARG A 58 13.27 -10.52 4.09
N GLU A 59 12.60 -11.02 3.04
CA GLU A 59 12.68 -10.45 1.69
C GLU A 59 12.12 -9.02 1.65
N ARG A 60 10.97 -8.77 2.25
CA ARG A 60 10.35 -7.43 2.29
C ARG A 60 11.11 -6.42 3.16
N ALA A 61 11.96 -6.87 4.08
CA ALA A 61 12.84 -6.00 4.87
C ALA A 61 14.09 -5.53 4.08
N LYS A 62 14.35 -6.11 2.89
CA LYS A 62 15.40 -5.64 1.98
C LYS A 62 14.99 -4.33 1.30
N PHE A 63 15.96 -3.62 0.75
CA PHE A 63 15.69 -2.40 0.01
C PHE A 63 14.84 -2.68 -1.24
N PRO A 64 13.84 -1.84 -1.59
CA PRO A 64 12.88 -2.13 -2.65
C PRO A 64 13.40 -1.96 -4.09
N ILE A 65 14.69 -1.70 -4.28
CA ILE A 65 15.31 -1.54 -5.60
C ILE A 65 16.28 -2.69 -5.83
N HIS A 66 16.08 -3.44 -6.91
CA HIS A 66 16.92 -4.56 -7.31
C HIS A 66 17.49 -4.35 -8.72
N ALA A 67 18.66 -4.93 -8.98
CA ALA A 67 19.34 -4.81 -10.28
C ALA A 67 18.52 -5.40 -11.44
N GLU A 68 17.76 -6.47 -11.17
CA GLU A 68 16.93 -7.16 -12.16
C GLU A 68 15.58 -6.47 -12.46
N GLN A 69 15.26 -5.38 -11.75
CA GLN A 69 14.02 -4.63 -11.94
C GLN A 69 14.08 -3.83 -13.25
N SER A 70 13.03 -3.91 -14.07
CA SER A 70 12.94 -3.10 -15.28
C SER A 70 12.91 -1.61 -14.94
N TRP A 71 13.48 -0.78 -15.83
CA TRP A 71 13.53 0.67 -15.64
C TRP A 71 12.13 1.29 -15.46
N ASN A 72 11.16 0.84 -16.26
CA ASN A 72 9.77 1.31 -16.16
C ASN A 72 9.13 0.97 -14.80
N ASP A 73 9.33 -0.26 -14.28
CA ASP A 73 8.82 -0.63 -12.96
C ASP A 73 9.49 0.19 -11.84
N ARG A 74 10.80 0.48 -11.98
CA ARG A 74 11.52 1.33 -11.03
C ARG A 74 10.97 2.76 -11.01
N LEU A 75 10.74 3.38 -12.17
CA LEU A 75 10.20 4.73 -12.28
C LEU A 75 8.77 4.81 -11.71
N LEU A 76 7.91 3.85 -12.04
CA LEU A 76 6.54 3.80 -11.51
C LEU A 76 6.54 3.60 -9.99
N LEU A 77 7.39 2.69 -9.47
CA LEU A 77 7.52 2.49 -8.03
C LEU A 77 8.00 3.75 -7.32
N LEU A 78 9.03 4.43 -7.85
CA LEU A 78 9.51 5.70 -7.30
C LEU A 78 8.42 6.77 -7.36
N GLY A 79 7.69 6.87 -8.47
CA GLY A 79 6.56 7.80 -8.61
C GLY A 79 5.48 7.56 -7.56
N VAL A 80 5.08 6.29 -7.36
CA VAL A 80 4.10 5.91 -6.33
C VAL A 80 4.61 6.23 -4.92
N LEU A 81 5.87 5.91 -4.62
CA LEU A 81 6.47 6.20 -3.30
C LEU A 81 6.54 7.70 -3.05
N THR A 82 6.99 8.47 -4.04
CA THR A 82 7.15 9.92 -3.91
C THR A 82 5.79 10.62 -3.79
N THR A 83 4.83 10.31 -4.66
CA THR A 83 3.53 11.00 -4.67
C THR A 83 2.58 10.48 -3.59
N GLY A 84 2.56 9.17 -3.33
CA GLY A 84 1.66 8.54 -2.36
C GLY A 84 2.23 8.55 -0.93
N PHE A 85 3.39 7.91 -0.74
CA PHE A 85 3.93 7.70 0.61
C PHE A 85 4.57 8.96 1.21
N LEU A 86 5.26 9.77 0.39
CA LEU A 86 5.88 11.02 0.85
C LEU A 86 4.96 12.22 0.64
N GLY A 87 4.36 12.35 -0.54
CA GLY A 87 3.61 13.53 -0.95
C GLY A 87 2.29 13.73 -0.21
N LEU A 88 1.45 12.69 -0.07
CA LEU A 88 0.14 12.86 0.56
C LEU A 88 0.19 13.29 2.03
N PRO A 89 1.09 12.74 2.90
CA PRO A 89 1.26 13.26 4.26
C PRO A 89 1.64 14.74 4.29
N VAL A 90 2.55 15.16 3.40
CA VAL A 90 2.99 16.56 3.30
C VAL A 90 1.84 17.46 2.83
N ILE A 91 1.12 17.06 1.77
CA ILE A 91 -0.03 17.81 1.26
C ILE A 91 -1.10 17.95 2.35
N ALA A 92 -1.39 16.87 3.10
CA ALA A 92 -2.38 16.92 4.17
C ALA A 92 -1.99 17.91 5.27
N GLY A 93 -0.72 17.91 5.71
CA GLY A 93 -0.25 18.87 6.73
C GLY A 93 -0.28 20.32 6.24
N LEU A 94 0.20 20.56 5.01
CA LEU A 94 0.17 21.90 4.41
C LEU A 94 -1.26 22.40 4.19
N ASP A 95 -2.17 21.55 3.69
CA ASP A 95 -3.56 21.93 3.44
C ASP A 95 -4.29 22.27 4.72
N VAL A 96 -4.19 21.44 5.76
CA VAL A 96 -4.93 21.59 7.01
C VAL A 96 -4.46 22.80 7.85
N PHE A 97 -3.17 23.14 7.81
CA PHE A 97 -2.58 24.17 8.68
C PHE A 97 -2.18 25.45 7.97
N HIS A 98 -1.98 25.43 6.65
CA HIS A 98 -1.44 26.59 5.92
C HIS A 98 -2.27 27.00 4.71
N TRP A 99 -2.61 26.06 3.80
CA TRP A 99 -3.21 26.42 2.50
C TRP A 99 -4.73 26.56 2.55
N HIS A 100 -5.43 25.65 3.25
CA HIS A 100 -6.89 25.61 3.33
C HIS A 100 -7.56 25.64 1.95
N VAL A 101 -7.05 24.81 1.01
CA VAL A 101 -7.47 24.81 -0.41
C VAL A 101 -8.94 24.46 -0.57
N LEU A 102 -9.43 23.54 0.24
CA LEU A 102 -10.82 23.08 0.26
C LEU A 102 -11.37 23.07 1.69
N PRO A 103 -12.71 23.14 1.86
CA PRO A 103 -13.33 22.95 3.17
C PRO A 103 -12.93 21.62 3.80
N ARG A 104 -12.93 21.54 5.12
CA ARG A 104 -12.66 20.26 5.81
C ARG A 104 -13.80 19.26 5.60
N PRO A 105 -13.50 17.96 5.43
CA PRO A 105 -14.51 16.94 5.43
C PRO A 105 -15.37 16.94 6.70
N ALA A 106 -16.65 16.62 6.54
CA ALA A 106 -17.53 16.41 7.68
C ALA A 106 -16.97 15.30 8.61
N PRO A 107 -17.21 15.36 9.94
CA PRO A 107 -16.65 14.40 10.89
C PRO A 107 -16.94 12.93 10.55
N VAL A 108 -18.14 12.65 10.03
CA VAL A 108 -18.52 11.29 9.59
C VAL A 108 -17.65 10.83 8.43
N LEU A 109 -17.39 11.70 7.46
CA LEU A 109 -16.57 11.36 6.29
C LEU A 109 -15.10 11.18 6.69
N SER A 110 -14.61 11.99 7.63
CA SER A 110 -13.26 11.79 8.18
C SER A 110 -13.15 10.46 8.94
N ALA A 111 -14.14 10.10 9.75
CA ALA A 111 -14.17 8.80 10.42
C ALA A 111 -14.20 7.64 9.43
N THR A 112 -15.00 7.76 8.35
CA THR A 112 -15.01 6.81 7.22
C THR A 112 -13.61 6.70 6.61
N GLY A 113 -12.88 7.79 6.49
CA GLY A 113 -11.48 7.80 6.03
C GLY A 113 -10.58 6.88 6.86
N LEU A 114 -10.68 6.93 8.18
CA LEU A 114 -9.91 6.03 9.06
C LEU A 114 -10.29 4.56 8.88
N VAL A 115 -11.58 4.28 8.71
CA VAL A 115 -12.08 2.92 8.44
C VAL A 115 -11.52 2.40 7.11
N LEU A 116 -11.57 3.21 6.04
CA LEU A 116 -11.00 2.86 4.74
C LEU A 116 -9.49 2.59 4.84
N PHE A 117 -8.75 3.45 5.55
CA PHE A 117 -7.32 3.28 5.79
C PHE A 117 -7.01 1.96 6.50
N ALA A 118 -7.74 1.67 7.57
CA ALA A 118 -7.58 0.42 8.33
C ALA A 118 -7.95 -0.82 7.49
N LEU A 119 -9.04 -0.75 6.72
CA LEU A 119 -9.49 -1.82 5.83
C LEU A 119 -8.44 -2.10 4.74
N GLY A 120 -7.91 -1.06 4.09
CA GLY A 120 -6.87 -1.23 3.07
C GLY A 120 -5.62 -1.92 3.63
N TRP A 121 -5.11 -1.51 4.79
CA TRP A 121 -3.99 -2.18 5.44
C TRP A 121 -4.32 -3.62 5.85
N SER A 122 -5.55 -3.89 6.27
CA SER A 122 -6.01 -5.25 6.60
C SER A 122 -6.02 -6.16 5.37
N ILE A 123 -6.51 -5.67 4.22
CA ILE A 123 -6.46 -6.39 2.95
C ILE A 123 -5.00 -6.71 2.56
N LYS A 124 -4.07 -5.76 2.69
CA LYS A 124 -2.64 -6.00 2.44
C LYS A 124 -2.07 -7.10 3.35
N ASN A 125 -2.43 -7.11 4.63
CA ASN A 125 -1.98 -8.15 5.56
C ASN A 125 -2.53 -9.54 5.18
N LEU A 126 -3.80 -9.63 4.76
CA LEU A 126 -4.38 -10.87 4.25
C LEU A 126 -3.66 -11.34 2.97
N ALA A 127 -3.35 -10.42 2.08
CA ALA A 127 -2.60 -10.72 0.86
C ALA A 127 -1.18 -11.23 1.16
N LEU A 128 -0.48 -10.63 2.14
CA LEU A 128 0.84 -11.10 2.59
C LEU A 128 0.79 -12.49 3.23
N ARG A 129 -0.29 -12.80 3.96
CA ARG A 129 -0.46 -14.14 4.53
C ARG A 129 -0.69 -15.20 3.46
N ALA A 130 -1.49 -14.88 2.44
CA ALA A 130 -1.85 -15.82 1.38
C ALA A 130 -0.69 -16.04 0.40
N ASN A 131 0.11 -15.01 0.10
CA ASN A 131 1.11 -15.06 -0.98
C ASN A 131 2.55 -14.97 -0.47
N ALA A 132 3.25 -16.10 -0.50
CA ALA A 132 4.65 -16.21 -0.12
C ALA A 132 5.61 -15.43 -1.06
N PHE A 133 5.17 -15.08 -2.27
CA PHE A 133 5.95 -14.41 -3.30
C PHE A 133 5.65 -12.91 -3.42
N ALA A 134 4.79 -12.35 -2.57
CA ALA A 134 4.37 -10.96 -2.58
C ALA A 134 5.50 -10.00 -2.18
N THR A 135 6.47 -9.77 -3.06
CA THR A 135 7.53 -8.77 -2.90
C THR A 135 7.11 -7.41 -3.47
N VAL A 136 7.90 -6.38 -3.20
CA VAL A 136 7.62 -5.02 -3.69
C VAL A 136 7.95 -4.88 -5.18
N VAL A 137 8.86 -5.72 -5.69
CA VAL A 137 9.40 -5.67 -7.05
C VAL A 137 8.76 -6.75 -7.92
N VAL A 138 8.40 -6.39 -9.14
CA VAL A 138 7.89 -7.32 -10.15
C VAL A 138 9.05 -8.15 -10.69
N ARG A 139 9.17 -9.40 -10.21
CA ARG A 139 10.14 -10.39 -10.71
C ARG A 139 9.66 -11.82 -10.50
N LEU A 140 10.13 -12.74 -11.30
CA LEU A 140 9.99 -14.15 -10.99
C LEU A 140 11.03 -14.57 -9.97
N GLN A 141 10.57 -15.21 -8.90
CA GLN A 141 11.43 -15.75 -7.83
C GLN A 141 11.72 -17.22 -8.14
N ARG A 142 12.44 -17.49 -9.25
CA ARG A 142 12.73 -18.87 -9.72
C ARG A 142 13.46 -19.67 -8.65
N GLU A 143 14.31 -18.99 -7.88
CA GLU A 143 15.06 -19.56 -6.75
C GLU A 143 14.16 -20.05 -5.60
N ARG A 144 12.88 -19.64 -5.60
CA ARG A 144 11.86 -20.02 -4.61
C ARG A 144 10.72 -20.83 -5.22
N ALA A 145 10.91 -21.39 -6.41
CA ALA A 145 9.87 -22.11 -7.15
C ALA A 145 8.56 -21.30 -7.25
N HIS A 146 8.64 -20.05 -7.74
CA HIS A 146 7.49 -19.14 -7.84
C HIS A 146 6.33 -19.80 -8.58
N ALA A 147 5.22 -19.94 -7.90
CA ALA A 147 3.97 -20.50 -8.40
C ALA A 147 2.82 -19.50 -8.24
N VAL A 148 1.76 -19.72 -9.00
CA VAL A 148 0.52 -18.94 -8.88
C VAL A 148 -0.12 -19.21 -7.52
N VAL A 149 -0.52 -18.13 -6.85
CA VAL A 149 -1.31 -18.18 -5.63
C VAL A 149 -2.74 -17.75 -5.98
N ASP A 150 -3.69 -18.65 -5.74
CA ASP A 150 -5.12 -18.47 -6.05
C ASP A 150 -6.02 -18.73 -4.82
N SER A 151 -5.46 -18.62 -3.62
CA SER A 151 -6.16 -18.84 -2.35
C SER A 151 -6.35 -17.55 -1.55
N GLY A 152 -7.25 -17.58 -0.56
CA GLY A 152 -7.55 -16.44 0.29
C GLY A 152 -8.07 -15.25 -0.52
N VAL A 153 -7.54 -14.06 -0.32
CA VAL A 153 -7.95 -12.85 -1.06
C VAL A 153 -7.63 -12.92 -2.56
N TYR A 154 -6.67 -13.78 -2.96
CA TYR A 154 -6.35 -14.02 -4.37
C TYR A 154 -7.35 -14.92 -5.09
N ALA A 155 -8.25 -15.60 -4.36
CA ALA A 155 -9.39 -16.29 -4.95
C ALA A 155 -10.51 -15.33 -5.36
N VAL A 156 -10.49 -14.08 -4.88
CA VAL A 156 -11.51 -13.07 -5.11
C VAL A 156 -11.07 -12.06 -6.19
N VAL A 157 -9.86 -11.51 -6.03
CA VAL A 157 -9.25 -10.57 -7.00
C VAL A 157 -7.79 -10.92 -7.22
N ARG A 158 -7.28 -10.67 -8.42
CA ARG A 158 -5.90 -11.02 -8.78
C ARG A 158 -4.85 -10.13 -8.11
N HIS A 159 -5.20 -8.88 -7.83
CA HIS A 159 -4.26 -7.88 -7.34
C HIS A 159 -4.75 -7.19 -6.05
N PRO A 160 -4.89 -7.94 -4.93
CA PRO A 160 -5.43 -7.40 -3.68
C PRO A 160 -4.58 -6.27 -3.07
N PHE A 161 -3.26 -6.23 -3.34
CA PHE A 161 -2.42 -5.11 -2.93
C PHE A 161 -2.83 -3.81 -3.60
N TYR A 162 -3.04 -3.84 -4.91
CA TYR A 162 -3.46 -2.67 -5.67
C TYR A 162 -4.91 -2.27 -5.37
N ALA A 163 -5.78 -3.25 -5.05
CA ALA A 163 -7.15 -2.98 -4.59
C ALA A 163 -7.20 -2.24 -3.24
N ALA A 164 -6.23 -2.51 -2.37
CA ALA A 164 -6.11 -1.88 -1.06
C ALA A 164 -5.57 -0.44 -1.10
N ASP A 165 -4.74 -0.11 -2.09
CA ASP A 165 -4.04 1.18 -2.14
C ASP A 165 -4.98 2.39 -2.24
N PRO A 166 -6.03 2.42 -3.07
CA PRO A 166 -6.99 3.52 -3.08
C PRO A 166 -7.65 3.75 -1.71
N LEU A 167 -7.98 2.67 -0.99
CA LEU A 167 -8.57 2.76 0.35
C LEU A 167 -7.62 3.41 1.34
N ILE A 168 -6.33 3.07 1.29
CA ILE A 168 -5.30 3.64 2.15
C ILE A 168 -5.08 5.11 1.81
N LEU A 169 -4.88 5.44 0.53
CA LEU A 169 -4.46 6.78 0.11
C LEU A 169 -5.60 7.81 0.26
N VAL A 170 -6.80 7.47 -0.20
CA VAL A 170 -7.98 8.32 -0.02
C VAL A 170 -8.37 8.38 1.45
N GLY A 171 -8.35 7.23 2.15
CA GLY A 171 -8.65 7.14 3.58
C GLY A 171 -7.73 8.01 4.44
N LEU A 172 -6.42 8.06 4.12
CA LEU A 172 -5.46 8.94 4.77
C LEU A 172 -5.86 10.42 4.62
N GLY A 173 -6.13 10.89 3.41
CA GLY A 173 -6.53 12.27 3.16
C GLY A 173 -7.81 12.67 3.90
N LEU A 174 -8.85 11.82 3.83
CA LEU A 174 -10.13 12.07 4.50
C LEU A 174 -9.99 12.08 6.02
N TRP A 175 -9.25 11.12 6.61
CA TRP A 175 -9.01 11.08 8.05
C TRP A 175 -8.28 12.31 8.56
N LEU A 176 -7.26 12.76 7.83
CA LEU A 176 -6.48 13.95 8.16
C LEU A 176 -7.19 15.27 7.86
N GLU A 177 -8.47 15.23 7.46
CA GLU A 177 -9.31 16.38 7.13
C GLU A 177 -8.83 17.20 5.93
N SER A 178 -8.16 16.58 4.96
CA SER A 178 -7.72 17.22 3.73
C SER A 178 -8.36 16.58 2.50
N TYR A 179 -9.32 17.26 1.90
CA TYR A 179 -9.82 16.90 0.57
C TYR A 179 -8.75 17.04 -0.51
N ALA A 180 -7.86 18.02 -0.37
CA ALA A 180 -6.75 18.20 -1.32
C ALA A 180 -5.87 16.95 -1.37
N ALA A 181 -5.47 16.40 -0.21
CA ALA A 181 -4.70 15.16 -0.13
C ALA A 181 -5.51 13.97 -0.70
N ALA A 182 -6.80 13.86 -0.37
CA ALA A 182 -7.66 12.78 -0.88
C ALA A 182 -7.80 12.83 -2.42
N LEU A 183 -7.93 14.02 -3.02
CA LEU A 183 -7.99 14.20 -4.47
C LEU A 183 -6.62 13.97 -5.13
N CYS A 184 -5.52 14.45 -4.52
CA CYS A 184 -4.17 14.19 -5.02
C CYS A 184 -3.82 12.69 -5.02
N ALA A 185 -4.52 11.85 -4.26
CA ALA A 185 -4.36 10.39 -4.29
C ALA A 185 -4.63 9.79 -5.68
N VAL A 186 -5.34 10.50 -6.57
CA VAL A 186 -5.54 10.07 -7.97
C VAL A 186 -4.22 9.85 -8.69
N ILE A 187 -3.18 10.62 -8.36
CA ILE A 187 -1.86 10.52 -9.03
C ILE A 187 -1.20 9.16 -8.73
N PRO A 188 -0.90 8.81 -7.46
CA PRO A 188 -0.31 7.50 -7.17
C PRO A 188 -1.23 6.33 -7.54
N ILE A 189 -2.56 6.47 -7.45
CA ILE A 189 -3.51 5.44 -7.89
C ILE A 189 -3.39 5.19 -9.41
N SER A 190 -3.31 6.24 -10.22
CA SER A 190 -3.12 6.12 -11.67
C SER A 190 -1.79 5.43 -12.02
N LEU A 191 -0.70 5.80 -11.34
CA LEU A 191 0.60 5.14 -11.51
C LEU A 191 0.55 3.65 -11.12
N MET A 192 -0.19 3.31 -10.06
CA MET A 192 -0.43 1.92 -9.66
C MET A 192 -1.23 1.13 -10.68
N VAL A 193 -2.25 1.74 -11.30
CA VAL A 193 -3.03 1.10 -12.37
C VAL A 193 -2.14 0.80 -13.59
N ILE A 194 -1.28 1.73 -13.98
CA ILE A 194 -0.30 1.50 -15.04
C ILE A 194 0.64 0.35 -14.67
N ARG A 195 1.18 0.37 -13.45
CA ARG A 195 2.07 -0.67 -12.94
C ARG A 195 1.42 -2.05 -12.91
N LEU A 196 0.16 -2.13 -12.47
CA LEU A 196 -0.65 -3.35 -12.48
C LEU A 196 -0.74 -3.96 -13.88
N HIS A 197 -1.01 -3.15 -14.91
CA HIS A 197 -1.08 -3.64 -16.28
C HIS A 197 0.26 -4.19 -16.78
N LEU A 198 1.38 -3.56 -16.42
CA LEU A 198 2.72 -4.05 -16.77
C LEU A 198 3.03 -5.36 -16.03
N GLU A 199 2.72 -5.43 -14.74
CA GLU A 199 2.88 -6.65 -13.94
C GLU A 199 2.03 -7.80 -14.47
N GLU A 200 0.76 -7.56 -14.79
CA GLU A 200 -0.12 -8.61 -15.33
C GLU A 200 0.37 -9.11 -16.69
N ARG A 201 0.86 -8.23 -17.58
CA ARG A 201 1.48 -8.64 -18.86
C ARG A 201 2.71 -9.51 -18.64
N PHE A 202 3.56 -9.14 -17.68
CA PHE A 202 4.74 -9.90 -17.32
C PHE A 202 4.37 -11.28 -16.77
N LEU A 203 3.45 -11.35 -15.79
CA LEU A 203 3.01 -12.62 -15.18
C LEU A 203 2.34 -13.56 -16.19
N ARG A 204 1.51 -13.03 -17.10
CA ARG A 204 0.88 -13.83 -18.17
C ARG A 204 1.88 -14.45 -19.13
N ARG A 205 3.03 -13.82 -19.32
CA ARG A 205 4.08 -14.29 -20.22
C ARG A 205 5.05 -15.24 -19.53
N GLU A 206 5.43 -14.93 -18.28
CA GLU A 206 6.58 -15.56 -17.64
C GLU A 206 6.19 -16.57 -16.54
N LEU A 207 4.98 -16.47 -15.93
CA LEU A 207 4.58 -17.34 -14.83
C LEU A 207 3.66 -18.47 -15.32
N PRO A 208 4.14 -19.74 -15.30
CA PRO A 208 3.31 -20.89 -15.69
C PRO A 208 2.00 -20.96 -14.88
N GLY A 209 0.89 -21.25 -15.56
CA GLY A 209 -0.44 -21.37 -14.94
C GLY A 209 -1.14 -20.02 -14.66
N TYR A 210 -0.47 -18.86 -14.86
CA TYR A 210 -1.09 -17.57 -14.60
C TYR A 210 -2.25 -17.26 -15.55
N LYS A 211 -2.17 -17.70 -16.81
CA LYS A 211 -3.27 -17.54 -17.79
C LYS A 211 -4.53 -18.25 -17.32
N ASP A 212 -4.41 -19.49 -16.85
CA ASP A 212 -5.55 -20.29 -16.35
C ASP A 212 -6.12 -19.67 -15.06
N TYR A 213 -5.26 -19.13 -14.20
CA TYR A 213 -5.68 -18.36 -13.04
C TYR A 213 -6.52 -17.15 -13.43
N THR A 214 -6.15 -16.40 -14.49
CA THR A 214 -6.96 -15.25 -14.94
C THR A 214 -8.34 -15.62 -15.48
N VAL A 215 -8.54 -16.86 -15.88
CA VAL A 215 -9.87 -17.39 -16.27
C VAL A 215 -10.70 -17.72 -15.03
N ARG A 216 -10.08 -18.37 -14.02
CA ARG A 216 -10.79 -18.73 -12.76
C ARG A 216 -11.13 -17.51 -11.91
N VAL A 217 -10.24 -16.51 -11.89
CA VAL A 217 -10.41 -15.26 -11.13
C VAL A 217 -10.39 -14.09 -12.11
N PRO A 218 -11.55 -13.71 -12.68
CA PRO A 218 -11.63 -12.73 -13.76
C PRO A 218 -11.40 -11.28 -13.29
N TYR A 219 -11.56 -11.01 -12.01
CA TYR A 219 -11.50 -9.65 -11.44
C TYR A 219 -10.07 -9.25 -11.05
N ARG A 220 -9.66 -8.04 -11.45
CA ARG A 220 -8.35 -7.50 -11.09
C ARG A 220 -8.33 -6.88 -9.70
N LEU A 221 -9.22 -5.93 -9.44
CA LEU A 221 -9.23 -5.11 -8.23
C LEU A 221 -10.57 -5.17 -7.47
N ILE A 222 -11.68 -5.08 -8.19
CA ILE A 222 -13.03 -4.95 -7.62
C ILE A 222 -13.85 -6.15 -8.05
N PRO A 223 -14.31 -6.98 -7.09
CA PRO A 223 -15.16 -8.12 -7.40
C PRO A 223 -16.40 -7.70 -8.20
N SER A 224 -16.74 -8.47 -9.20
CA SER A 224 -17.89 -8.27 -10.10
C SER A 224 -17.85 -7.00 -10.97
N VAL A 225 -16.77 -6.22 -10.95
CA VAL A 225 -16.61 -4.97 -11.73
C VAL A 225 -15.41 -5.03 -12.65
N TRP A 226 -14.21 -5.21 -12.09
CA TRP A 226 -12.96 -5.12 -12.87
C TRP A 226 -11.81 -5.96 -12.28
#